data_ec01d7951ff92f5c2fdcc847b77184b2
#
_entry.id   ec01d7951ff92f5c2fdcc847b77184b2
#
_cell.length_a   1.000
_cell.length_b   1.000
_cell.length_c   1.000
_cell.angle_alpha   90.00
_cell.angle_beta   90.00
_cell.angle_gamma   90.00
#
_symmetry.space_group_name_H-M   'P 1'
#
loop_
_entity.id
_entity.type
_entity.pdbx_description
1 polymer ?
#
loop_
_entity_poly.entity_id
_entity_poly.type
_entity_poly.pdbx_seq_one_letter_code
_entity_poly.pdbx_strand_id
1 'polypeptide(L)'
;MIFIKIEGADPYIATDFTRDIEDDLVKLYGNLPSEDLNFIIENSLFIHEGQEQTSFQVFVKVLSPKSYEEKEKVIENFLALQLKNIAIHSHIIFEYYDESNAYDESDVNYPLYMTEENMVKVDGNENVVETNEDDSTIEPYMGNIFEDLDNFIASHPEMSKDEATLEYYKQK
;
A
#
# COMPACT_ATOMS: atom_id res chain seq x y z
N MET A 1 -6.44 -10.03 2.55
CA MET A 1 -6.25 -8.91 1.58
C MET A 1 -5.61 -9.41 0.30
N ILE A 2 -5.91 -8.79 -0.84
CA ILE A 2 -5.29 -9.06 -2.14
C ILE A 2 -4.57 -7.79 -2.58
N PHE A 3 -3.35 -7.91 -3.08
CA PHE A 3 -2.59 -6.78 -3.59
C PHE A 3 -2.26 -7.01 -5.07
N ILE A 4 -2.61 -6.03 -5.90
CA ILE A 4 -2.27 -6.02 -7.32
C ILE A 4 -1.29 -4.89 -7.55
N LYS A 5 -0.02 -5.24 -7.79
CA LYS A 5 1.05 -4.30 -8.07
C LYS A 5 1.21 -4.12 -9.56
N ILE A 6 1.28 -2.88 -10.03
CA ILE A 6 1.46 -2.51 -11.44
C ILE A 6 2.72 -1.67 -11.58
N GLU A 7 3.62 -2.10 -12.43
CA GLU A 7 4.91 -1.45 -12.73
C GLU A 7 5.05 -1.21 -14.24
N GLY A 8 5.74 -0.15 -14.62
CA GLY A 8 6.03 0.15 -16.02
C GLY A 8 4.90 0.85 -16.79
N ALA A 9 3.84 1.27 -16.10
CA ALA A 9 2.80 2.14 -16.65
C ALA A 9 2.96 3.57 -16.12
N ASP A 10 2.41 4.55 -16.86
CA ASP A 10 2.25 5.89 -16.33
C ASP A 10 1.34 5.85 -15.09
N PRO A 11 1.74 6.46 -13.96
CA PRO A 11 0.99 6.35 -12.71
C PRO A 11 -0.45 6.89 -12.78
N TYR A 12 -0.69 7.95 -13.55
CA TYR A 12 -2.03 8.51 -13.69
C TYR A 12 -2.94 7.58 -14.51
N ILE A 13 -2.41 7.07 -15.63
CA ILE A 13 -3.13 6.08 -16.45
C ILE A 13 -3.40 4.81 -15.66
N ALA A 14 -2.42 4.33 -14.89
CA ALA A 14 -2.59 3.16 -14.05
C ALA A 14 -3.63 3.38 -12.94
N THR A 15 -3.68 4.57 -12.34
CA THR A 15 -4.67 4.91 -11.32
C THR A 15 -6.10 4.92 -11.88
N ASP A 16 -6.30 5.52 -13.06
CA ASP A 16 -7.61 5.50 -13.72
C ASP A 16 -8.01 4.07 -14.11
N PHE A 17 -7.07 3.31 -14.65
CA PHE A 17 -7.26 1.91 -14.98
C PHE A 17 -7.71 1.07 -13.76
N THR A 18 -7.12 1.27 -12.58
CA THR A 18 -7.54 0.52 -11.38
C THR A 18 -8.98 0.80 -11.00
N ARG A 19 -9.44 2.05 -11.11
CA ARG A 19 -10.85 2.41 -10.88
C ARG A 19 -11.81 1.67 -11.82
N ASP A 20 -11.41 1.53 -13.09
CA ASP A 20 -12.26 0.91 -14.11
C ASP A 20 -12.43 -0.59 -13.89
N ILE A 21 -11.44 -1.27 -13.27
CA ILE A 21 -11.44 -2.73 -13.14
C ILE A 21 -11.78 -3.24 -11.74
N GLU A 22 -11.79 -2.38 -10.71
CA GLU A 22 -11.94 -2.77 -9.31
C GLU A 22 -13.23 -3.54 -9.04
N ASP A 23 -14.37 -3.00 -9.46
CA ASP A 23 -15.68 -3.62 -9.25
C ASP A 23 -15.80 -5.01 -9.88
N ASP A 24 -15.20 -5.20 -11.03
CA ASP A 24 -15.24 -6.48 -11.71
C ASP A 24 -14.30 -7.50 -11.05
N LEU A 25 -13.14 -7.07 -10.60
CA LEU A 25 -12.24 -7.93 -9.82
C LEU A 25 -12.88 -8.37 -8.50
N VAL A 26 -13.52 -7.46 -7.78
CA VAL A 26 -14.28 -7.77 -6.56
C VAL A 26 -15.30 -8.89 -6.81
N LYS A 27 -16.07 -8.82 -7.91
CA LYS A 27 -17.02 -9.86 -8.29
C LYS A 27 -16.34 -11.18 -8.66
N LEU A 28 -15.25 -11.11 -9.43
CA LEU A 28 -14.51 -12.31 -9.86
C LEU A 28 -13.88 -13.06 -8.68
N TYR A 29 -13.44 -12.35 -7.66
CA TYR A 29 -12.97 -12.95 -6.42
C TYR A 29 -14.11 -13.50 -5.53
N GLY A 30 -15.38 -13.28 -5.88
CA GLY A 30 -16.54 -13.80 -5.17
C GLY A 30 -17.25 -12.80 -4.28
N ASN A 31 -17.33 -11.55 -4.72
CA ASN A 31 -17.82 -10.40 -3.98
C ASN A 31 -16.98 -10.14 -2.71
N LEU A 32 -15.68 -10.05 -2.93
CA LEU A 32 -14.71 -9.66 -1.91
C LEU A 32 -15.12 -8.31 -1.30
N PRO A 33 -14.95 -8.08 0.02
CA PRO A 33 -15.02 -6.73 0.56
C PRO A 33 -14.04 -5.81 -0.18
N SER A 34 -14.47 -4.60 -0.56
CA SER A 34 -13.60 -3.68 -1.33
C SER A 34 -12.31 -3.33 -0.58
N GLU A 35 -12.36 -3.29 0.75
CA GLU A 35 -11.21 -3.11 1.63
C GLU A 35 -10.16 -4.22 1.54
N ASP A 36 -10.51 -5.37 1.01
CA ASP A 36 -9.61 -6.51 0.85
C ASP A 36 -8.88 -6.53 -0.51
N LEU A 37 -9.24 -5.64 -1.45
CA LEU A 37 -8.58 -5.48 -2.74
C LEU A 37 -7.80 -4.16 -2.79
N ASN A 38 -6.49 -4.26 -2.95
CA ASN A 38 -5.62 -3.10 -2.93
C ASN A 38 -4.75 -3.06 -4.18
N PHE A 39 -4.54 -1.85 -4.73
CA PHE A 39 -3.64 -1.62 -5.84
C PHE A 39 -2.40 -0.87 -5.38
N ILE A 40 -1.25 -1.29 -5.88
CA ILE A 40 0.03 -0.63 -5.66
C ILE A 40 0.56 -0.19 -7.03
N ILE A 41 0.57 1.10 -7.27
CA ILE A 41 1.14 1.67 -8.49
C ILE A 41 2.57 2.10 -8.19
N GLU A 42 3.52 1.50 -8.90
CA GLU A 42 4.93 1.84 -8.74
C GLU A 42 5.41 2.67 -9.94
N ASN A 43 5.90 3.88 -9.65
CA ASN A 43 6.53 4.71 -10.67
C ASN A 43 7.95 4.21 -10.93
N SER A 44 8.06 3.13 -11.71
CA SER A 44 9.31 2.48 -12.07
C SER A 44 9.56 2.57 -13.58
N LEU A 45 10.82 2.75 -13.95
CA LEU A 45 11.22 2.67 -15.35
C LEU A 45 11.54 1.23 -15.72
N PHE A 46 10.85 0.71 -16.72
CA PHE A 46 11.21 -0.56 -17.32
C PHE A 46 12.17 -0.31 -18.49
N ILE A 47 13.39 -0.84 -18.41
CA ILE A 47 14.45 -0.60 -19.38
C ILE A 47 14.84 -1.92 -20.05
N HIS A 48 14.86 -1.94 -21.38
CA HIS A 48 15.40 -3.05 -22.17
C HIS A 48 16.42 -2.50 -23.17
N GLU A 49 17.64 -3.05 -23.18
CA GLU A 49 18.75 -2.60 -24.03
C GLU A 49 18.99 -1.07 -23.99
N GLY A 50 18.82 -0.46 -22.81
CA GLY A 50 18.98 0.98 -22.60
C GLY A 50 17.82 1.85 -23.10
N GLN A 51 16.75 1.26 -23.59
CA GLN A 51 15.54 1.95 -24.02
C GLN A 51 14.42 1.81 -22.98
N GLU A 52 13.77 2.94 -22.69
CA GLU A 52 12.60 2.98 -21.82
C GLU A 52 11.39 2.31 -22.47
N GLN A 53 10.68 1.50 -21.70
CA GLN A 53 9.55 0.68 -22.13
C GLN A 53 8.22 1.09 -21.48
N THR A 54 8.13 2.25 -20.83
CA THR A 54 6.91 2.71 -20.14
C THR A 54 5.69 2.61 -21.05
N SER A 55 4.63 1.99 -20.55
CA SER A 55 3.38 1.68 -21.29
C SER A 55 3.55 0.80 -22.54
N PHE A 56 4.77 0.45 -22.93
CA PHE A 56 5.00 -0.58 -23.95
C PHE A 56 5.00 -1.98 -23.32
N GLN A 57 5.63 -2.12 -22.14
CA GLN A 57 5.60 -3.31 -21.33
C GLN A 57 5.20 -2.97 -19.89
N VAL A 58 4.23 -3.69 -19.38
CA VAL A 58 3.75 -3.56 -17.99
C VAL A 58 3.92 -4.89 -17.27
N PHE A 59 4.43 -4.80 -16.06
CA PHE A 59 4.56 -5.93 -15.15
C PHE A 59 3.51 -5.85 -14.06
N VAL A 60 2.75 -6.92 -13.87
CA VAL A 60 1.70 -7.02 -12.86
C VAL A 60 1.97 -8.20 -11.94
N LYS A 61 2.02 -7.92 -10.65
CA LYS A 61 2.13 -8.94 -9.62
C LYS A 61 0.83 -8.98 -8.82
N VAL A 62 0.23 -10.15 -8.75
CA VAL A 62 -0.95 -10.42 -7.93
C VAL A 62 -0.50 -11.22 -6.71
N LEU A 63 -0.52 -10.60 -5.55
CA LEU A 63 -0.28 -11.26 -4.27
C LEU A 63 -1.61 -11.52 -3.59
N SER A 64 -1.96 -12.78 -3.37
CA SER A 64 -3.24 -13.15 -2.79
C SER A 64 -3.12 -14.33 -1.81
N PRO A 65 -4.12 -14.49 -0.90
CA PRO A 65 -4.23 -15.69 -0.10
C PRO A 65 -4.31 -16.93 -0.98
N LYS A 66 -3.72 -18.03 -0.52
CA LYS A 66 -3.73 -19.32 -1.22
C LYS A 66 -5.15 -19.87 -1.46
N SER A 67 -6.11 -19.47 -0.65
CA SER A 67 -7.52 -19.80 -0.81
C SER A 67 -8.13 -19.33 -2.14
N TYR A 68 -7.48 -18.38 -2.83
CA TYR A 68 -7.90 -17.87 -4.15
C TYR A 68 -7.13 -18.45 -5.33
N GLU A 69 -6.21 -19.40 -5.12
CA GLU A 69 -5.40 -20.03 -6.19
C GLU A 69 -6.28 -20.62 -7.32
N GLU A 70 -7.42 -21.19 -6.99
CA GLU A 70 -8.36 -21.75 -7.97
C GLU A 70 -8.94 -20.70 -8.94
N LYS A 71 -8.91 -19.42 -8.58
CA LYS A 71 -9.40 -18.30 -9.40
C LYS A 71 -8.34 -17.70 -10.33
N GLU A 72 -7.09 -18.13 -10.20
CA GLU A 72 -5.95 -17.61 -10.96
C GLU A 72 -6.27 -17.45 -12.45
N LYS A 73 -6.77 -18.52 -13.08
CA LYS A 73 -6.99 -18.52 -14.53
C LYS A 73 -8.05 -17.52 -14.98
N VAL A 74 -9.07 -17.29 -14.17
CA VAL A 74 -10.13 -16.32 -14.47
C VAL A 74 -9.61 -14.91 -14.31
N ILE A 75 -8.87 -14.66 -13.24
CA ILE A 75 -8.25 -13.35 -12.96
C ILE A 75 -7.17 -13.05 -13.99
N GLU A 76 -6.32 -14.01 -14.35
CA GLU A 76 -5.30 -13.84 -15.39
C GLU A 76 -5.93 -13.43 -16.71
N ASN A 77 -6.94 -14.14 -17.18
CA ASN A 77 -7.63 -13.84 -18.44
C ASN A 77 -8.26 -12.44 -18.42
N PHE A 78 -8.88 -12.06 -17.32
CA PHE A 78 -9.47 -10.74 -17.14
C PHE A 78 -8.39 -9.65 -17.18
N LEU A 79 -7.36 -9.75 -16.35
CA LEU A 79 -6.27 -8.78 -16.31
C LEU A 79 -5.56 -8.68 -17.67
N ALA A 80 -5.24 -9.80 -18.33
CA ALA A 80 -4.60 -9.80 -19.64
C ALA A 80 -5.44 -9.10 -20.72
N LEU A 81 -6.77 -9.16 -20.62
CA LEU A 81 -7.66 -8.45 -21.51
C LEU A 81 -7.67 -6.94 -21.22
N GLN A 82 -7.84 -6.58 -19.94
CA GLN A 82 -7.96 -5.18 -19.53
C GLN A 82 -6.65 -4.40 -19.69
N LEU A 83 -5.50 -5.01 -19.42
CA LEU A 83 -4.19 -4.39 -19.57
C LEU A 83 -3.86 -3.93 -21.00
N LYS A 84 -4.53 -4.48 -22.02
CA LYS A 84 -4.41 -4.00 -23.40
C LYS A 84 -4.85 -2.54 -23.59
N ASN A 85 -5.62 -2.01 -22.67
CA ASN A 85 -6.04 -0.61 -22.70
C ASN A 85 -4.91 0.36 -22.31
N ILE A 86 -3.90 -0.12 -21.56
CA ILE A 86 -2.83 0.73 -21.02
C ILE A 86 -1.42 0.30 -21.45
N ALA A 87 -1.25 -0.88 -22.02
CA ALA A 87 0.05 -1.38 -22.49
C ALA A 87 -0.08 -2.29 -23.70
N ILE A 88 0.99 -2.37 -24.49
CA ILE A 88 1.08 -3.29 -25.63
C ILE A 88 1.34 -4.72 -25.17
N HIS A 89 2.24 -4.88 -24.20
CA HIS A 89 2.60 -6.17 -23.62
C HIS A 89 2.44 -6.13 -22.11
N SER A 90 2.02 -7.24 -21.53
CA SER A 90 1.90 -7.41 -20.09
C SER A 90 2.48 -8.74 -19.63
N HIS A 91 3.15 -8.71 -18.49
CA HIS A 91 3.58 -9.88 -17.75
C HIS A 91 2.82 -9.95 -16.45
N ILE A 92 2.12 -11.04 -16.20
CA ILE A 92 1.32 -11.21 -14.98
C ILE A 92 1.91 -12.38 -14.20
N ILE A 93 2.24 -12.14 -12.94
CA ILE A 93 2.74 -13.16 -12.02
C ILE A 93 1.81 -13.23 -10.82
N PHE A 94 1.47 -14.45 -10.41
CA PHE A 94 0.73 -14.71 -9.19
C PHE A 94 1.68 -15.22 -8.11
N GLU A 95 1.55 -14.65 -6.92
CA GLU A 95 2.20 -15.12 -5.71
C GLU A 95 1.13 -15.39 -4.65
N TYR A 96 1.24 -16.53 -3.98
CA TYR A 96 0.27 -16.93 -2.96
C TYR A 96 0.92 -16.98 -1.60
N TYR A 97 0.23 -16.45 -0.60
CA TYR A 97 0.65 -16.55 0.78
C TYR A 97 -0.34 -17.38 1.60
N ASP A 98 0.16 -18.00 2.66
CA ASP A 98 -0.67 -18.66 3.65
C ASP A 98 -1.24 -17.58 4.59
N GLU A 99 -2.54 -17.58 4.81
CA GLU A 99 -3.23 -16.62 5.67
C GLU A 99 -2.71 -16.64 7.11
N SER A 100 -2.16 -17.77 7.55
CA SER A 100 -1.49 -17.87 8.86
C SER A 100 -0.19 -17.05 8.96
N ASN A 101 0.35 -16.60 7.84
CA ASN A 101 1.57 -15.79 7.78
C ASN A 101 1.28 -14.30 7.52
N ALA A 102 0.00 -13.92 7.45
CA ALA A 102 -0.41 -12.54 7.27
C ALA A 102 -0.90 -11.97 8.61
N TYR A 103 -0.42 -10.80 8.93
CA TYR A 103 -0.76 -10.09 10.16
C TYR A 103 -1.20 -8.68 9.80
N ASP A 104 -2.41 -8.32 10.23
CA ASP A 104 -2.96 -6.98 10.05
C ASP A 104 -3.03 -6.31 11.43
N GLU A 105 -2.44 -5.14 11.54
CA GLU A 105 -2.54 -4.29 12.72
C GLU A 105 -3.11 -2.94 12.29
N SER A 106 -4.21 -2.53 12.90
CA SER A 106 -4.86 -1.25 12.61
C SER A 106 -5.21 -0.52 13.90
N ASP A 107 -5.02 0.80 13.93
CA ASP A 107 -5.46 1.62 15.03
C ASP A 107 -6.96 1.90 14.89
N VAL A 108 -7.75 1.47 15.88
CA VAL A 108 -9.21 1.62 15.90
C VAL A 108 -9.69 3.08 15.95
N ASN A 109 -8.81 4.02 16.25
CA ASN A 109 -9.12 5.45 16.30
C ASN A 109 -9.05 6.12 14.92
N TYR A 110 -8.54 5.41 13.90
CA TYR A 110 -8.39 5.93 12.56
C TYR A 110 -9.14 5.07 11.54
N PRO A 111 -9.63 5.67 10.45
CA PRO A 111 -10.20 4.90 9.35
C PRO A 111 -9.11 4.04 8.69
N LEU A 112 -9.48 2.85 8.23
CA LEU A 112 -8.55 1.93 7.57
C LEU A 112 -7.94 2.53 6.29
N TYR A 113 -8.73 3.33 5.56
CA TYR A 113 -8.29 4.03 4.35
C TYR A 113 -8.67 5.50 4.38
N MET A 114 -7.82 6.33 3.79
CA MET A 114 -8.17 7.71 3.48
C MET A 114 -9.09 7.75 2.26
N THR A 115 -10.23 8.42 2.40
CA THR A 115 -11.22 8.63 1.35
C THR A 115 -11.51 10.12 1.21
N GLU A 116 -12.17 10.53 0.12
CA GLU A 116 -12.59 11.93 -0.05
C GLU A 116 -13.48 12.42 1.09
N GLU A 117 -14.22 11.53 1.75
CA GLU A 117 -15.13 11.87 2.84
C GLU A 117 -14.40 12.10 4.17
N ASN A 118 -13.30 11.40 4.42
CA ASN A 118 -12.54 11.52 5.67
C ASN A 118 -11.24 12.33 5.53
N MET A 119 -10.93 12.80 4.32
CA MET A 119 -9.77 13.65 4.06
C MET A 119 -10.04 15.08 4.52
N VAL A 120 -9.16 15.63 5.35
CA VAL A 120 -9.21 17.05 5.71
C VAL A 120 -8.80 17.87 4.49
N LYS A 121 -9.75 18.57 3.88
CA LYS A 121 -9.46 19.54 2.83
C LYS A 121 -8.89 20.78 3.48
N VAL A 122 -7.61 21.01 3.32
CA VAL A 122 -7.01 22.30 3.66
C VAL A 122 -7.43 23.27 2.57
N ASP A 123 -8.37 24.15 2.87
CA ASP A 123 -8.72 25.24 1.96
C ASP A 123 -7.48 26.08 1.72
N GLY A 124 -7.00 26.11 0.47
CA GLY A 124 -5.79 26.79 0.05
C GLY A 124 -5.87 28.34 0.08
N ASN A 125 -6.55 28.91 1.06
CA ASN A 125 -6.40 30.31 1.40
C ASN A 125 -5.15 30.43 2.28
N GLU A 126 -4.01 30.62 1.63
CA GLU A 126 -2.78 31.11 2.24
C GLU A 126 -2.99 32.53 2.82
N ASN A 127 -3.77 32.65 3.86
CA ASN A 127 -3.51 33.69 4.83
C ASN A 127 -2.36 33.14 5.70
N VAL A 128 -1.14 33.47 5.31
CA VAL A 128 -0.01 33.42 6.21
C VAL A 128 -0.37 34.32 7.40
N VAL A 129 -0.97 33.73 8.40
CA VAL A 129 -1.07 34.37 9.71
C VAL A 129 0.36 34.31 10.26
N GLU A 130 1.03 35.44 10.28
CA GLU A 130 2.22 35.60 11.12
C GLU A 130 1.81 35.26 12.55
N THR A 131 2.06 34.00 12.94
CA THR A 131 1.85 33.56 14.32
C THR A 131 2.89 34.23 15.18
N ASN A 132 2.44 35.16 16.03
CA ASN A 132 3.21 35.63 17.17
C ASN A 132 3.62 34.41 18.00
N GLU A 133 4.87 34.37 18.42
CA GLU A 133 5.57 33.25 19.08
C GLU A 133 5.03 32.85 20.47
N ASP A 134 3.73 33.03 20.76
CA ASP A 134 3.20 32.82 22.12
C ASP A 134 1.85 32.07 22.17
N ASP A 135 1.53 31.28 21.16
CA ASP A 135 0.36 30.40 21.23
C ASP A 135 0.81 28.94 21.21
N SER A 136 0.71 28.31 22.38
CA SER A 136 0.94 26.88 22.56
C SER A 136 -0.18 26.08 21.88
N THR A 137 -0.24 26.16 20.55
CA THR A 137 -0.99 25.22 19.75
C THR A 137 -0.31 23.87 19.89
N ILE A 138 -1.02 22.97 20.52
CA ILE A 138 -0.67 21.55 20.58
C ILE A 138 -0.47 21.09 19.13
N GLU A 139 0.78 21.08 18.66
CA GLU A 139 1.10 20.35 17.44
C GLU A 139 0.54 18.93 17.64
N PRO A 140 -0.19 18.37 16.66
CA PRO A 140 -0.60 16.99 16.78
C PRO A 140 0.67 16.18 17.02
N TYR A 141 0.80 15.66 18.22
CA TYR A 141 1.92 14.82 18.61
C TYR A 141 1.91 13.60 17.68
N MET A 142 2.69 13.71 16.63
CA MET A 142 3.09 12.57 15.81
C MET A 142 4.06 11.78 16.68
N GLY A 143 3.51 11.06 17.67
CA GLY A 143 4.27 10.39 18.70
C GLY A 143 5.48 9.68 18.11
N ASN A 144 6.62 9.77 18.78
CA ASN A 144 7.74 8.94 18.42
C ASN A 144 7.29 7.48 18.51
N ILE A 145 7.02 6.85 17.36
CA ILE A 145 6.59 5.44 17.29
C ILE A 145 7.56 4.48 18.00
N PHE A 146 8.77 4.97 18.30
CA PHE A 146 9.81 4.25 19.03
C PHE A 146 9.94 4.70 20.49
N GLU A 147 9.06 5.57 21.00
CA GLU A 147 9.16 6.08 22.37
C GLU A 147 9.16 4.95 23.40
N ASP A 148 8.30 3.96 23.25
CA ASP A 148 8.25 2.80 24.11
C ASP A 148 9.53 1.97 24.05
N LEU A 149 10.10 1.81 22.86
CA LEU A 149 11.37 1.12 22.65
C LEU A 149 12.53 1.92 23.26
N ASP A 150 12.57 3.25 23.04
CA ASP A 150 13.61 4.11 23.59
C ASP A 150 13.55 4.10 25.13
N ASN A 151 12.34 4.15 25.72
CA ASN A 151 12.14 4.02 27.15
C ASN A 151 12.56 2.65 27.68
N PHE A 152 12.27 1.58 26.95
CA PHE A 152 12.71 0.23 27.30
C PHE A 152 14.24 0.13 27.31
N ILE A 153 14.91 0.64 26.26
CA ILE A 153 16.37 0.66 26.15
C ILE A 153 16.98 1.48 27.31
N ALA A 154 16.40 2.65 27.61
CA ALA A 154 16.86 3.51 28.70
C ALA A 154 16.71 2.87 30.08
N SER A 155 15.71 1.99 30.26
CA SER A 155 15.46 1.28 31.52
C SER A 155 16.33 0.04 31.73
N HIS A 156 17.08 -0.41 30.70
CA HIS A 156 17.96 -1.57 30.75
C HIS A 156 19.41 -1.21 30.37
N PRO A 157 20.08 -0.35 31.15
CA PRO A 157 21.41 0.14 30.83
C PRO A 157 22.52 -0.94 30.86
N GLU A 158 22.19 -2.12 31.41
CA GLU A 158 23.07 -3.29 31.44
C GLU A 158 23.13 -4.05 30.11
N MET A 159 22.15 -3.82 29.21
CA MET A 159 22.09 -4.45 27.89
C MET A 159 22.68 -3.55 26.83
N SER A 160 23.26 -4.13 25.80
CA SER A 160 23.54 -3.40 24.57
C SER A 160 22.23 -2.97 23.89
N LYS A 161 22.27 -1.91 23.08
CA LYS A 161 21.11 -1.41 22.35
C LYS A 161 20.43 -2.52 21.50
N ASP A 162 21.25 -3.34 20.86
CA ASP A 162 20.75 -4.43 20.01
C ASP A 162 20.10 -5.55 20.82
N GLU A 163 20.64 -5.90 21.98
CA GLU A 163 20.06 -6.90 22.89
C GLU A 163 18.75 -6.39 23.49
N ALA A 164 18.69 -5.14 23.92
CA ALA A 164 17.49 -4.54 24.49
C ALA A 164 16.38 -4.44 23.43
N THR A 165 16.71 -4.09 22.19
CA THR A 165 15.77 -4.06 21.07
C THR A 165 15.19 -5.45 20.80
N LEU A 166 16.03 -6.47 20.73
CA LEU A 166 15.59 -7.85 20.53
C LEU A 166 14.69 -8.34 21.68
N GLU A 167 15.02 -8.00 22.90
CA GLU A 167 14.25 -8.41 24.07
C GLU A 167 12.88 -7.70 24.13
N TYR A 168 12.83 -6.41 23.76
CA TYR A 168 11.57 -5.66 23.65
C TYR A 168 10.58 -6.34 22.71
N TYR A 169 11.04 -6.71 21.49
CA TYR A 169 10.16 -7.35 20.49
C TYR A 169 9.79 -8.80 20.82
N LYS A 170 10.48 -9.48 21.72
CA LYS A 170 10.06 -10.79 22.20
C LYS A 170 8.94 -10.74 23.24
N GLN A 171 8.76 -9.60 23.90
CA GLN A 171 7.77 -9.42 24.97
C GLN A 171 6.42 -8.87 24.45
N LYS A 172 6.38 -8.40 23.20
CA LYS A 172 5.16 -7.99 22.51
C LYS A 172 4.55 -9.13 21.69
#